data_5c4021965c2cb7aced65d362f7d21f04
#
_entry.id   5c4021965c2cb7aced65d362f7d21f04
#
_cell.length_a   1.000
_cell.length_b   1.000
_cell.length_c   1.000
_cell.angle_alpha   90.00
_cell.angle_beta   90.00
_cell.angle_gamma   90.00
#
_symmetry.space_group_name_H-M   'P 1'
#
loop_
_entity.id
_entity.type
_entity.pdbx_description
1 polymer ?
#
loop_
_entity_poly.entity_id
_entity_poly.type
_entity_poly.pdbx_seq_one_letter_code
_entity_poly.pdbx_strand_id
1 'polypeptide(L)'
;MANQGPPTKLVAKELNARDSTKSQIVELEKQLSGTKYNKSSQGYFAQVKAKIAMLKQKLEARAGGGKAPEGFAVRKTGDATVVLLGFPSVGKSTLLNALTNAASATAAYAFTTLTCIPGLLEYKHAKIQVLDVPGIIEGAAAGTGRGKEVLQIIRTADMVLMVIDVFEPAHYAKLVKEVAEFNIRLNKIRPQILIHKTAKNGIRMGATVPLTHLNSEIVTDVCKTFKINNAEVLIRSDVEVDDLIDTIEGNKIYMPALIVFNKIDIADSGSIERARAVVEPDLMISATQKTDINVLKDLLYDRLRFIRVYLKEHGKQADMEVPLIMRRGQTIGDVCEKLHKNFVKNFKFARVWGKSVKFPGQKLLKLTHAMQDEDILELHVK
;
A
#
# COMPACT_ATOMS: atom_id res chain seq x y z
N MET A 1 -1.81 41.42 -15.72
CA MET A 1 -2.35 40.59 -16.80
C MET A 1 -1.20 40.08 -17.65
N ALA A 2 -0.70 38.88 -17.37
CA ALA A 2 0.38 38.25 -18.13
C ALA A 2 -0.22 37.53 -19.33
N ASN A 3 0.07 38.08 -20.52
CA ASN A 3 -0.33 37.56 -21.82
C ASN A 3 0.44 36.26 -22.10
N GLN A 4 -0.19 35.07 -21.89
CA GLN A 4 0.39 33.80 -22.32
C GLN A 4 0.21 33.69 -23.83
N GLY A 5 1.30 33.84 -24.56
CA GLY A 5 1.34 33.65 -26.01
C GLY A 5 0.90 32.22 -26.40
N PRO A 6 0.51 31.99 -27.69
CA PRO A 6 0.01 30.70 -28.13
C PRO A 6 1.07 29.59 -27.93
N PRO A 7 0.64 28.37 -27.52
CA PRO A 7 1.55 27.27 -27.22
C PRO A 7 2.41 26.95 -28.47
N THR A 8 3.70 26.72 -28.26
CA THR A 8 4.62 26.34 -29.34
C THR A 8 4.12 25.06 -30.04
N LYS A 9 4.38 24.94 -31.36
CA LYS A 9 3.92 23.78 -32.17
C LYS A 9 4.24 22.41 -31.57
N LEU A 10 5.29 22.31 -30.77
CA LEU A 10 5.65 21.09 -30.03
C LEU A 10 4.65 20.79 -28.89
N VAL A 11 4.28 21.81 -28.11
CA VAL A 11 3.32 21.68 -27.00
C VAL A 11 1.92 21.32 -27.51
N ALA A 12 1.51 21.92 -28.64
CA ALA A 12 0.24 21.58 -29.27
C ALA A 12 0.20 20.14 -29.81
N LYS A 13 1.31 19.63 -30.35
CA LYS A 13 1.43 18.25 -30.84
C LYS A 13 1.42 17.22 -29.68
N GLU A 14 2.02 17.57 -28.56
CA GLU A 14 1.99 16.72 -27.35
C GLU A 14 0.60 16.69 -26.69
N LEU A 15 -0.11 17.80 -26.63
CA LEU A 15 -1.47 17.89 -26.14
C LEU A 15 -2.42 17.04 -26.99
N ASN A 16 -2.37 17.18 -28.32
CA ASN A 16 -3.19 16.38 -29.24
C ASN A 16 -2.89 14.86 -29.12
N ALA A 17 -1.61 14.49 -28.92
CA ALA A 17 -1.24 13.08 -28.72
C ALA A 17 -1.69 12.52 -27.35
N ARG A 18 -1.79 13.35 -26.31
CA ARG A 18 -2.36 12.98 -25.01
C ARG A 18 -3.86 12.76 -25.09
N ASP A 19 -4.58 13.67 -25.76
CA ASP A 19 -6.03 13.58 -25.91
C ASP A 19 -6.43 12.38 -26.77
N SER A 20 -5.70 12.10 -27.83
CA SER A 20 -5.88 10.89 -28.66
C SER A 20 -5.65 9.60 -27.84
N THR A 21 -4.65 9.56 -26.96
CA THR A 21 -4.39 8.39 -26.10
C THR A 21 -5.47 8.19 -25.03
N LYS A 22 -5.98 9.29 -24.44
CA LYS A 22 -7.10 9.23 -23.49
C LYS A 22 -8.37 8.73 -24.16
N SER A 23 -8.70 9.22 -25.35
CA SER A 23 -9.86 8.77 -26.12
C SER A 23 -9.79 7.28 -26.45
N GLN A 24 -8.59 6.77 -26.81
CA GLN A 24 -8.40 5.33 -27.04
C GLN A 24 -8.62 4.49 -25.77
N ILE A 25 -8.19 4.97 -24.60
CA ILE A 25 -8.43 4.27 -23.34
C ILE A 25 -9.93 4.18 -23.05
N VAL A 26 -10.66 5.29 -23.17
CA VAL A 26 -12.12 5.33 -22.92
C VAL A 26 -12.86 4.38 -23.88
N GLU A 27 -12.46 4.33 -25.14
CA GLU A 27 -13.05 3.42 -26.12
C GLU A 27 -12.81 1.95 -25.77
N LEU A 28 -11.58 1.59 -25.39
CA LEU A 28 -11.24 0.24 -24.97
C LEU A 28 -11.96 -0.15 -23.66
N GLU A 29 -12.09 0.75 -22.70
CA GLU A 29 -12.86 0.53 -21.46
C GLU A 29 -14.36 0.31 -21.77
N LYS A 30 -14.92 1.04 -22.74
CA LYS A 30 -16.30 0.86 -23.22
C LYS A 30 -16.48 -0.51 -23.91
N GLN A 31 -15.51 -0.94 -24.71
CA GLN A 31 -15.52 -2.27 -25.35
C GLN A 31 -15.49 -3.39 -24.31
N LEU A 32 -14.66 -3.26 -23.24
CA LEU A 32 -14.62 -4.21 -22.14
C LEU A 32 -15.96 -4.29 -21.41
N SER A 33 -16.59 -3.15 -21.09
CA SER A 33 -17.86 -3.12 -20.36
C SER A 33 -19.04 -3.67 -21.18
N GLY A 34 -18.99 -3.57 -22.51
CA GLY A 34 -20.01 -4.09 -23.42
C GLY A 34 -19.88 -5.57 -23.76
N THR A 35 -18.75 -6.18 -23.48
CA THR A 35 -18.46 -7.59 -23.84
C THR A 35 -18.72 -8.51 -22.65
N LYS A 36 -19.50 -9.60 -22.85
CA LYS A 36 -19.70 -10.61 -21.81
C LYS A 36 -18.41 -11.44 -21.60
N TYR A 37 -17.97 -11.50 -20.35
CA TYR A 37 -16.84 -12.34 -19.97
C TYR A 37 -17.22 -13.81 -19.95
N ASN A 38 -16.54 -14.62 -20.75
CA ASN A 38 -16.68 -16.08 -20.81
C ASN A 38 -15.33 -16.72 -21.21
N LYS A 39 -15.25 -18.04 -21.21
CA LYS A 39 -14.01 -18.76 -21.51
C LYS A 39 -13.47 -18.47 -22.93
N SER A 40 -14.34 -18.22 -23.92
CA SER A 40 -13.92 -17.89 -25.29
C SER A 40 -13.45 -16.43 -25.44
N SER A 41 -13.96 -15.51 -24.63
CA SER A 41 -13.57 -14.10 -24.66
C SER A 41 -12.40 -13.74 -23.75
N GLN A 42 -11.94 -14.69 -22.92
CA GLN A 42 -10.89 -14.46 -21.90
C GLN A 42 -9.59 -13.91 -22.51
N GLY A 43 -9.14 -14.45 -23.64
CA GLY A 43 -7.95 -13.96 -24.35
C GLY A 43 -8.12 -12.53 -24.85
N TYR A 44 -9.29 -12.19 -25.41
CA TYR A 44 -9.62 -10.83 -25.83
C TYR A 44 -9.59 -9.85 -24.66
N PHE A 45 -10.23 -10.22 -23.52
CA PHE A 45 -10.18 -9.40 -22.31
C PHE A 45 -8.74 -9.15 -21.84
N ALA A 46 -7.89 -10.18 -21.88
CA ALA A 46 -6.49 -10.07 -21.47
C ALA A 46 -5.72 -9.09 -22.36
N GLN A 47 -5.88 -9.19 -23.68
CA GLN A 47 -5.23 -8.28 -24.65
C GLN A 47 -5.71 -6.84 -24.48
N VAL A 48 -7.02 -6.61 -24.33
CA VAL A 48 -7.57 -5.26 -24.16
C VAL A 48 -7.12 -4.64 -22.83
N LYS A 49 -7.14 -5.39 -21.71
CA LYS A 49 -6.61 -4.95 -20.41
C LYS A 49 -5.12 -4.59 -20.51
N ALA A 50 -4.31 -5.44 -21.12
CA ALA A 50 -2.88 -5.18 -21.34
C ALA A 50 -2.65 -3.91 -22.18
N LYS A 51 -3.47 -3.69 -23.22
CA LYS A 51 -3.38 -2.48 -24.07
C LYS A 51 -3.77 -1.22 -23.30
N ILE A 52 -4.82 -1.26 -22.47
CA ILE A 52 -5.21 -0.15 -21.59
C ILE A 52 -4.06 0.17 -20.62
N ALA A 53 -3.48 -0.84 -19.95
CA ALA A 53 -2.38 -0.66 -19.01
C ALA A 53 -1.17 -0.02 -19.67
N MET A 54 -0.75 -0.53 -20.83
CA MET A 54 0.36 0.04 -21.62
C MET A 54 0.09 1.50 -22.02
N LEU A 55 -1.14 1.84 -22.43
CA LEU A 55 -1.50 3.22 -22.79
C LEU A 55 -1.49 4.14 -21.55
N LYS A 56 -1.97 3.68 -20.40
CA LYS A 56 -1.91 4.41 -19.12
C LYS A 56 -0.46 4.66 -18.71
N GLN A 57 0.41 3.64 -18.76
CA GLN A 57 1.85 3.78 -18.49
C GLN A 57 2.52 4.79 -19.42
N LYS A 58 2.16 4.79 -20.71
CA LYS A 58 2.67 5.77 -21.68
C LYS A 58 2.22 7.20 -21.37
N LEU A 59 1.00 7.39 -20.89
CA LEU A 59 0.51 8.70 -20.42
C LEU A 59 1.26 9.17 -19.18
N GLU A 60 1.49 8.28 -18.22
CA GLU A 60 2.26 8.58 -16.99
C GLU A 60 3.71 8.97 -17.33
N ALA A 61 4.38 8.21 -18.18
CA ALA A 61 5.75 8.50 -18.62
C ALA A 61 5.87 9.86 -19.30
N ARG A 62 4.88 10.24 -20.14
CA ARG A 62 4.82 11.56 -20.78
C ARG A 62 4.48 12.70 -19.82
N ALA A 63 3.74 12.41 -18.74
CA ALA A 63 3.41 13.38 -17.69
C ALA A 63 4.57 13.59 -16.69
N GLY A 64 5.51 12.63 -16.62
CA GLY A 64 6.62 12.57 -15.66
C GLY A 64 7.97 13.05 -16.21
N GLY A 65 8.02 13.77 -17.33
CA GLY A 65 9.25 14.32 -17.93
C GLY A 65 9.98 15.41 -17.12
N GLY A 66 9.61 15.63 -15.87
CA GLY A 66 10.39 16.39 -14.88
C GLY A 66 11.01 15.45 -13.86
N LYS A 67 12.20 15.76 -13.36
CA LYS A 67 12.82 15.11 -12.21
C LYS A 67 11.74 14.85 -11.15
N ALA A 68 11.72 13.65 -10.55
CA ALA A 68 10.86 13.38 -9.41
C ALA A 68 11.00 14.56 -8.43
N PRO A 69 9.91 15.23 -8.04
CA PRO A 69 10.03 16.35 -7.12
C PRO A 69 10.65 15.81 -5.84
N GLU A 70 11.88 16.21 -5.57
CA GLU A 70 12.53 16.02 -4.28
C GLU A 70 11.67 16.78 -3.26
N GLY A 71 11.07 16.08 -2.30
CA GLY A 71 10.56 16.75 -1.13
C GLY A 71 9.15 16.41 -0.62
N PHE A 72 8.37 15.52 -1.25
CA PHE A 72 7.01 15.20 -0.76
C PHE A 72 6.91 13.96 0.15
N ALA A 73 8.04 13.37 0.55
CA ALA A 73 8.02 12.27 1.52
C ALA A 73 7.76 12.84 2.93
N VAL A 74 6.61 12.54 3.50
CA VAL A 74 6.37 12.80 4.94
C VAL A 74 7.44 12.03 5.71
N ARG A 75 8.23 12.76 6.52
CA ARG A 75 9.24 12.11 7.36
C ARG A 75 8.53 11.11 8.29
N LYS A 76 8.88 9.85 8.18
CA LYS A 76 8.35 8.80 9.06
C LYS A 76 8.80 9.11 10.48
N THR A 77 7.84 9.39 11.35
CA THR A 77 8.02 9.54 12.79
C THR A 77 7.30 8.39 13.48
N GLY A 78 8.03 7.64 14.30
CA GLY A 78 7.48 6.46 14.97
C GLY A 78 7.77 5.14 14.24
N ASP A 79 7.03 4.09 14.63
CA ASP A 79 7.23 2.70 14.19
C ASP A 79 6.45 2.37 12.92
N ALA A 80 5.34 3.08 12.66
CA ALA A 80 4.55 2.98 11.44
C ALA A 80 3.80 4.26 11.12
N THR A 81 3.35 4.36 9.85
CA THR A 81 2.49 5.44 9.34
C THR A 81 1.20 4.84 8.78
N VAL A 82 0.06 5.32 9.28
CA VAL A 82 -1.29 4.97 8.82
C VAL A 82 -1.93 6.19 8.18
N VAL A 83 -2.48 6.05 6.98
CA VAL A 83 -3.20 7.12 6.29
C VAL A 83 -4.70 6.90 6.37
N LEU A 84 -5.45 7.92 6.79
CA LEU A 84 -6.91 7.91 6.76
C LEU A 84 -7.39 8.23 5.34
N LEU A 85 -8.19 7.34 4.77
CA LEU A 85 -8.85 7.52 3.49
C LEU A 85 -10.37 7.54 3.68
N GLY A 86 -11.03 8.46 3.01
CA GLY A 86 -12.50 8.57 3.05
C GLY A 86 -12.97 9.86 2.44
N PHE A 87 -14.23 9.91 2.06
CA PHE A 87 -14.88 11.10 1.52
C PHE A 87 -14.93 12.26 2.53
N PRO A 88 -15.22 13.48 2.11
CA PRO A 88 -15.48 14.58 3.04
C PRO A 88 -16.61 14.21 4.01
N SER A 89 -16.57 14.76 5.22
CA SER A 89 -17.60 14.61 6.26
C SER A 89 -17.89 13.19 6.78
N VAL A 90 -17.09 12.17 6.43
CA VAL A 90 -17.23 10.82 7.00
C VAL A 90 -16.68 10.70 8.43
N GLY A 91 -16.07 11.78 8.97
CA GLY A 91 -15.57 11.83 10.35
C GLY A 91 -14.10 11.46 10.51
N LYS A 92 -13.25 11.60 9.48
CA LYS A 92 -11.80 11.29 9.56
C LYS A 92 -11.08 12.10 10.65
N SER A 93 -11.28 13.41 10.68
CA SER A 93 -10.62 14.29 11.67
C SER A 93 -11.16 14.03 13.10
N THR A 94 -12.44 13.68 13.24
CA THR A 94 -13.02 13.24 14.52
C THR A 94 -12.37 11.93 14.97
N LEU A 95 -12.20 10.99 14.05
CA LEU A 95 -11.55 9.71 14.32
C LEU A 95 -10.06 9.91 14.68
N LEU A 96 -9.35 10.78 13.96
CA LEU A 96 -7.97 11.13 14.31
C LEU A 96 -7.86 11.61 15.75
N ASN A 97 -8.75 12.53 16.17
CA ASN A 97 -8.79 13.03 17.55
C ASN A 97 -9.17 11.95 18.57
N ALA A 98 -10.02 11.00 18.20
CA ALA A 98 -10.39 9.87 19.06
C ALA A 98 -9.28 8.83 19.21
N LEU A 99 -8.48 8.60 18.17
CA LEU A 99 -7.35 7.69 18.19
C LEU A 99 -6.13 8.26 18.91
N THR A 100 -5.89 9.56 18.72
CA THR A 100 -4.75 10.27 19.29
C THR A 100 -5.19 11.07 20.51
N ASN A 101 -4.39 11.11 21.57
CA ASN A 101 -4.69 12.00 22.68
C ASN A 101 -4.65 13.45 22.18
N ALA A 102 -5.68 14.26 22.48
CA ALA A 102 -5.96 15.60 21.96
C ALA A 102 -4.83 16.66 22.15
N ALA A 103 -3.69 16.26 22.68
CA ALA A 103 -2.47 17.08 22.82
C ALA A 103 -1.47 16.92 21.65
N SER A 104 -1.81 16.17 20.59
CA SER A 104 -0.94 16.15 19.42
C SER A 104 -1.05 17.51 18.73
N ALA A 105 -0.11 18.38 19.09
CA ALA A 105 0.09 19.67 18.47
C ALA A 105 0.05 19.46 16.94
N THR A 106 -0.75 20.26 16.27
CA THR A 106 -0.67 20.46 14.81
C THR A 106 0.78 20.81 14.47
N ALA A 107 1.61 19.80 14.28
CA ALA A 107 2.95 19.98 13.78
C ALA A 107 2.79 20.39 12.32
N ALA A 108 2.89 21.67 12.05
CA ALA A 108 3.07 22.18 10.71
C ALA A 108 4.36 21.57 10.18
N TYR A 109 4.24 20.49 9.39
CA TYR A 109 5.36 19.96 8.63
C TYR A 109 5.71 20.99 7.56
N ALA A 110 6.82 21.68 7.77
CA ALA A 110 7.29 22.86 7.05
C ALA A 110 7.56 22.66 5.54
N PHE A 111 7.21 21.49 4.96
CA PHE A 111 7.56 21.15 3.58
C PHE A 111 6.40 20.55 2.76
N THR A 112 5.16 20.57 3.25
CA THR A 112 4.02 20.11 2.44
C THR A 112 3.09 21.27 2.18
N THR A 113 2.86 21.59 0.91
CA THR A 113 1.80 22.48 0.44
C THR A 113 0.40 21.89 0.70
N LEU A 114 0.32 20.62 1.09
CA LEU A 114 -0.85 19.90 1.59
C LEU A 114 -0.90 20.00 3.11
N THR A 115 -2.00 20.52 3.63
CA THR A 115 -2.34 20.51 5.05
C THR A 115 -2.71 19.09 5.48
N CYS A 116 -1.71 18.20 5.67
CA CYS A 116 -1.92 16.96 6.41
C CYS A 116 -2.01 17.28 7.90
N ILE A 117 -3.02 16.74 8.57
CA ILE A 117 -3.10 16.80 10.04
C ILE A 117 -2.51 15.49 10.58
N PRO A 118 -1.31 15.52 11.16
CA PRO A 118 -0.72 14.35 11.76
C PRO A 118 -1.21 14.19 13.20
N GLY A 119 -1.48 12.95 13.59
CA GLY A 119 -1.66 12.55 14.97
C GLY A 119 -0.67 11.45 15.34
N LEU A 120 -0.30 11.36 16.61
CA LEU A 120 0.51 10.27 17.14
C LEU A 120 -0.35 9.39 18.03
N LEU A 121 -0.52 8.13 17.65
CA LEU A 121 -1.13 7.10 18.45
C LEU A 121 -0.04 6.30 19.16
N GLU A 122 0.00 6.37 20.48
CA GLU A 122 0.84 5.49 21.31
C GLU A 122 0.00 4.34 21.81
N TYR A 123 0.33 3.12 21.40
CA TYR A 123 -0.42 1.93 21.79
C TYR A 123 0.49 0.70 21.89
N LYS A 124 0.43 -0.01 23.03
CA LYS A 124 1.29 -1.17 23.34
C LYS A 124 2.77 -0.90 23.05
N HIS A 125 3.28 0.26 23.47
CA HIS A 125 4.64 0.78 23.24
C HIS A 125 4.97 1.15 21.79
N ALA A 126 4.08 0.88 20.83
CA ALA A 126 4.28 1.31 19.45
C ALA A 126 3.82 2.76 19.27
N LYS A 127 4.60 3.51 18.49
CA LYS A 127 4.29 4.88 18.07
C LYS A 127 3.82 4.86 16.63
N ILE A 128 2.53 5.05 16.41
CA ILE A 128 1.90 5.01 15.09
C ILE A 128 1.53 6.43 14.69
N GLN A 129 2.14 6.92 13.62
CA GLN A 129 1.78 8.18 13.00
C GLN A 129 0.49 7.98 12.20
N VAL A 130 -0.57 8.72 12.54
CA VAL A 130 -1.84 8.70 11.80
C VAL A 130 -1.96 10.02 11.04
N LEU A 131 -2.18 9.93 9.72
CA LEU A 131 -2.24 11.09 8.83
C LEU A 131 -3.66 11.24 8.29
N ASP A 132 -4.33 12.35 8.60
CA ASP A 132 -5.55 12.76 7.89
C ASP A 132 -5.15 13.57 6.66
N VAL A 133 -5.45 13.01 5.48
CA VAL A 133 -5.11 13.63 4.20
C VAL A 133 -6.40 14.11 3.54
N PRO A 134 -6.71 15.41 3.64
CA PRO A 134 -7.91 15.97 3.02
C PRO A 134 -7.80 16.01 1.49
N GLY A 135 -8.92 15.82 0.80
CA GLY A 135 -9.03 16.15 -0.63
C GLY A 135 -8.53 15.10 -1.64
N ILE A 136 -8.46 13.81 -1.27
CA ILE A 136 -8.08 12.74 -2.22
C ILE A 136 -9.10 12.62 -3.36
N ILE A 137 -10.38 12.82 -3.08
CA ILE A 137 -11.50 12.33 -3.89
C ILE A 137 -12.07 13.38 -4.84
N GLU A 138 -11.91 14.66 -4.59
CA GLU A 138 -12.46 15.72 -5.44
C GLU A 138 -11.43 16.27 -6.42
N GLY A 139 -10.99 15.45 -7.40
CA GLY A 139 -10.18 15.97 -8.49
C GLY A 139 -8.84 15.31 -8.73
N ALA A 140 -8.49 14.22 -8.03
CA ALA A 140 -7.27 13.47 -8.32
C ALA A 140 -7.27 12.91 -9.75
N ALA A 141 -8.42 12.41 -10.21
CA ALA A 141 -8.64 11.96 -11.59
C ALA A 141 -8.77 13.13 -12.59
N ALA A 142 -9.14 14.33 -12.15
CA ALA A 142 -9.32 15.52 -13.00
C ALA A 142 -8.00 16.25 -13.31
N GLY A 143 -6.85 15.75 -12.82
CA GLY A 143 -5.54 16.32 -13.20
C GLY A 143 -5.12 17.58 -12.46
N THR A 144 -5.84 18.00 -11.42
CA THR A 144 -5.40 19.06 -10.52
C THR A 144 -4.21 18.53 -9.70
N GLY A 145 -3.08 19.22 -9.71
CA GLY A 145 -1.78 18.73 -9.19
C GLY A 145 -1.75 18.17 -7.77
N ARG A 146 -2.75 18.47 -6.94
CA ARG A 146 -2.88 18.00 -5.55
C ARG A 146 -3.07 16.49 -5.39
N GLY A 147 -3.74 15.81 -6.33
CA GLY A 147 -3.93 14.36 -6.26
C GLY A 147 -2.61 13.57 -6.25
N LYS A 148 -1.60 14.03 -7.00
CA LYS A 148 -0.28 13.36 -7.06
C LYS A 148 0.49 13.45 -5.74
N GLU A 149 0.38 14.55 -5.02
CA GLU A 149 1.05 14.78 -3.74
C GLU A 149 0.46 13.88 -2.65
N VAL A 150 -0.88 13.81 -2.59
CA VAL A 150 -1.61 12.92 -1.68
C VAL A 150 -1.21 11.46 -1.88
N LEU A 151 -1.07 11.05 -3.12
CA LEU A 151 -0.68 9.67 -3.48
C LEU A 151 0.75 9.34 -3.10
N GLN A 152 1.65 10.28 -3.15
CA GLN A 152 3.01 10.06 -2.64
C GLN A 152 2.97 9.81 -1.13
N ILE A 153 2.12 10.51 -0.38
CA ILE A 153 1.94 10.27 1.06
C ILE A 153 1.42 8.84 1.28
N ILE A 154 0.38 8.41 0.55
CA ILE A 154 -0.13 7.04 0.67
C ILE A 154 0.95 6.02 0.34
N ARG A 155 1.75 6.26 -0.72
CA ARG A 155 2.84 5.34 -1.12
C ARG A 155 3.92 5.17 -0.05
N THR A 156 4.09 6.14 0.83
CA THR A 156 5.05 6.08 1.94
C THR A 156 4.44 5.51 3.22
N ALA A 157 3.12 5.37 3.28
CA ALA A 157 2.43 4.79 4.43
C ALA A 157 2.66 3.27 4.52
N ASP A 158 2.44 2.75 5.71
CA ASP A 158 2.54 1.31 5.99
C ASP A 158 1.18 0.62 5.94
N MET A 159 0.09 1.38 6.10
CA MET A 159 -1.28 0.89 6.04
C MET A 159 -2.25 2.03 5.72
N VAL A 160 -3.38 1.66 5.14
CA VAL A 160 -4.53 2.55 4.92
C VAL A 160 -5.65 2.20 5.89
N LEU A 161 -6.25 3.21 6.52
CA LEU A 161 -7.50 3.09 7.26
C LEU A 161 -8.61 3.76 6.43
N MET A 162 -9.45 2.94 5.81
CA MET A 162 -10.59 3.41 5.02
C MET A 162 -11.76 3.71 5.96
N VAL A 163 -12.15 4.98 6.03
CA VAL A 163 -13.28 5.45 6.84
C VAL A 163 -14.44 5.75 5.93
N ILE A 164 -15.52 5.00 6.09
CA ILE A 164 -16.71 5.07 5.25
C ILE A 164 -17.89 5.44 6.12
N ASP A 165 -18.75 6.30 5.62
CA ASP A 165 -20.03 6.62 6.25
C ASP A 165 -20.96 5.42 6.09
N VAL A 166 -21.56 4.94 7.18
CA VAL A 166 -22.50 3.82 7.17
C VAL A 166 -23.70 4.07 6.26
N PHE A 167 -24.07 5.34 6.05
CA PHE A 167 -25.16 5.75 5.14
C PHE A 167 -24.77 5.78 3.67
N GLU A 168 -23.46 5.80 3.37
CA GLU A 168 -22.91 5.93 2.01
C GLU A 168 -21.92 4.81 1.67
N PRO A 169 -22.31 3.52 1.80
CA PRO A 169 -21.39 2.39 1.63
C PRO A 169 -20.85 2.28 0.20
N ALA A 170 -21.54 2.82 -0.80
CA ALA A 170 -21.10 2.85 -2.21
C ALA A 170 -19.78 3.64 -2.39
N HIS A 171 -19.40 4.48 -1.44
CA HIS A 171 -18.13 5.18 -1.44
C HIS A 171 -16.94 4.24 -1.37
N TYR A 172 -17.08 3.04 -0.80
CA TYR A 172 -16.03 2.02 -0.79
C TYR A 172 -15.51 1.69 -2.20
N ALA A 173 -16.41 1.35 -3.11
CA ALA A 173 -16.02 0.97 -4.47
C ALA A 173 -15.30 2.11 -5.21
N LYS A 174 -15.77 3.36 -5.00
CA LYS A 174 -15.14 4.55 -5.58
C LYS A 174 -13.73 4.74 -5.05
N LEU A 175 -13.54 4.65 -3.72
CA LEU A 175 -12.21 4.77 -3.07
C LEU A 175 -11.24 3.72 -3.57
N VAL A 176 -11.65 2.45 -3.60
CA VAL A 176 -10.81 1.34 -4.09
C VAL A 176 -10.38 1.58 -5.54
N LYS A 177 -11.31 2.02 -6.40
CA LYS A 177 -11.02 2.33 -7.80
C LYS A 177 -10.01 3.46 -7.93
N GLU A 178 -10.21 4.58 -7.23
CA GLU A 178 -9.29 5.71 -7.25
C GLU A 178 -7.88 5.31 -6.79
N VAL A 179 -7.79 4.62 -5.66
CA VAL A 179 -6.50 4.14 -5.13
C VAL A 179 -5.82 3.17 -6.11
N ALA A 180 -6.60 2.31 -6.79
CA ALA A 180 -6.08 1.39 -7.79
C ALA A 180 -5.51 2.09 -9.03
N GLU A 181 -6.11 3.22 -9.45
CA GLU A 181 -5.61 4.05 -10.56
C GLU A 181 -4.22 4.64 -10.28
N PHE A 182 -3.86 4.76 -9.00
CA PHE A 182 -2.55 5.24 -8.55
C PHE A 182 -1.54 4.12 -8.27
N ASN A 183 -1.77 2.96 -8.84
CA ASN A 183 -0.86 1.82 -8.72
C ASN A 183 -0.75 1.25 -7.30
N ILE A 184 -1.78 1.43 -6.45
CA ILE A 184 -1.86 0.86 -5.11
C ILE A 184 -2.90 -0.26 -5.09
N ARG A 185 -2.54 -1.41 -4.53
CA ARG A 185 -3.39 -2.58 -4.37
C ARG A 185 -3.65 -2.82 -2.88
N LEU A 186 -4.86 -2.47 -2.44
CA LEU A 186 -5.28 -2.63 -1.05
C LEU A 186 -5.67 -4.08 -0.79
N ASN A 187 -5.20 -4.64 0.33
CA ASN A 187 -5.50 -6.00 0.80
C ASN A 187 -5.22 -7.12 -0.23
N LYS A 188 -4.44 -6.85 -1.28
CA LYS A 188 -3.97 -7.87 -2.22
C LYS A 188 -2.58 -8.36 -1.82
N ILE A 189 -2.35 -9.65 -2.04
CA ILE A 189 -1.03 -10.26 -1.90
C ILE A 189 -0.27 -10.05 -3.20
N ARG A 190 1.01 -9.70 -3.10
CA ARG A 190 1.84 -9.56 -4.31
C ARG A 190 1.90 -10.88 -5.07
N PRO A 191 1.56 -10.89 -6.38
CA PRO A 191 1.58 -12.10 -7.19
C PRO A 191 2.97 -12.76 -7.21
N GLN A 192 3.01 -14.09 -7.08
CA GLN A 192 4.27 -14.82 -7.16
C GLN A 192 4.56 -15.19 -8.62
N ILE A 193 4.84 -14.18 -9.42
CA ILE A 193 5.22 -14.31 -10.84
C ILE A 193 6.65 -13.82 -11.01
N LEU A 194 7.50 -14.64 -11.60
CA LEU A 194 8.87 -14.27 -11.98
C LEU A 194 8.95 -14.19 -13.50
N ILE A 195 9.42 -13.06 -14.02
CA ILE A 195 9.60 -12.83 -15.45
C ILE A 195 11.07 -12.57 -15.70
N HIS A 196 11.72 -13.50 -16.38
CA HIS A 196 13.11 -13.38 -16.80
C HIS A 196 13.18 -13.18 -18.32
N LYS A 197 13.56 -11.98 -18.76
CA LYS A 197 13.72 -11.68 -20.18
C LYS A 197 14.94 -12.41 -20.75
N THR A 198 14.77 -13.07 -21.90
CA THR A 198 15.79 -13.82 -22.60
C THR A 198 16.09 -13.19 -23.95
N ALA A 199 17.23 -13.56 -24.57
CA ALA A 199 17.60 -13.04 -25.90
C ALA A 199 16.82 -13.72 -27.03
N LYS A 200 16.40 -14.97 -26.86
CA LYS A 200 15.77 -15.82 -27.87
C LYS A 200 14.80 -16.84 -27.26
N ASN A 201 14.13 -17.64 -28.09
CA ASN A 201 13.26 -18.78 -27.77
C ASN A 201 11.81 -18.42 -27.40
N GLY A 202 11.34 -17.20 -27.67
CA GLY A 202 9.97 -16.80 -27.44
C GLY A 202 9.57 -16.72 -25.97
N ILE A 203 8.27 -16.76 -25.69
CA ILE A 203 7.73 -16.78 -24.34
C ILE A 203 7.55 -18.24 -23.90
N ARG A 204 8.17 -18.59 -22.79
CA ARG A 204 8.00 -19.91 -22.14
C ARG A 204 7.35 -19.72 -20.79
N MET A 205 6.24 -20.43 -20.56
CA MET A 205 5.51 -20.40 -19.29
C MET A 205 5.75 -21.69 -18.53
N GLY A 206 6.06 -21.58 -17.24
CA GLY A 206 6.03 -22.65 -16.26
C GLY A 206 5.12 -22.28 -15.09
N ALA A 207 4.38 -23.23 -14.54
CA ALA A 207 3.56 -23.04 -13.35
C ALA A 207 3.83 -24.13 -12.33
N THR A 208 3.88 -23.80 -11.04
CA THR A 208 4.03 -24.76 -9.94
C THR A 208 2.70 -25.16 -9.31
N VAL A 209 1.62 -24.47 -9.73
CA VAL A 209 0.24 -24.71 -9.27
C VAL A 209 -0.69 -24.75 -10.48
N PRO A 210 -1.87 -25.40 -10.39
CA PRO A 210 -2.91 -25.28 -11.41
C PRO A 210 -3.34 -23.82 -11.56
N LEU A 211 -3.49 -23.35 -12.81
CA LEU A 211 -3.95 -22.01 -13.13
C LEU A 211 -5.40 -22.08 -13.61
N THR A 212 -6.27 -21.28 -13.00
CA THR A 212 -7.70 -21.24 -13.36
C THR A 212 -8.03 -20.13 -14.36
N HIS A 213 -7.25 -19.04 -14.35
CA HIS A 213 -7.52 -17.83 -15.13
C HIS A 213 -6.49 -17.55 -16.23
N LEU A 214 -5.34 -18.21 -16.22
CA LEU A 214 -4.27 -18.03 -17.19
C LEU A 214 -3.92 -19.32 -17.90
N ASN A 215 -3.54 -19.18 -19.17
CA ASN A 215 -2.91 -20.22 -19.98
C ASN A 215 -1.70 -19.65 -20.73
N SER A 216 -0.94 -20.51 -21.41
CA SER A 216 0.28 -20.12 -22.12
C SER A 216 0.00 -19.12 -23.25
N GLU A 217 -1.15 -19.19 -23.90
CA GLU A 217 -1.55 -18.30 -24.98
C GLU A 217 -1.81 -16.89 -24.43
N ILE A 218 -2.62 -16.76 -23.37
CA ILE A 218 -2.92 -15.48 -22.71
C ILE A 218 -1.63 -14.83 -22.19
N VAL A 219 -0.76 -15.59 -21.52
CA VAL A 219 0.52 -15.06 -21.02
C VAL A 219 1.40 -14.55 -22.16
N THR A 220 1.44 -15.27 -23.29
CA THR A 220 2.20 -14.87 -24.48
C THR A 220 1.65 -13.57 -25.07
N ASP A 221 0.35 -13.45 -25.20
CA ASP A 221 -0.30 -12.27 -25.79
C ASP A 221 -0.14 -11.03 -24.92
N VAL A 222 -0.30 -11.16 -23.62
CA VAL A 222 -0.04 -10.07 -22.67
C VAL A 222 1.41 -9.63 -22.74
N CYS A 223 2.37 -10.56 -22.70
CA CYS A 223 3.80 -10.23 -22.81
C CYS A 223 4.12 -9.50 -24.14
N LYS A 224 3.60 -10.00 -25.27
CA LYS A 224 3.79 -9.35 -26.58
C LYS A 224 3.22 -7.94 -26.63
N THR A 225 2.06 -7.71 -26.01
CA THR A 225 1.45 -6.37 -25.89
C THR A 225 2.40 -5.39 -25.21
N PHE A 226 3.13 -5.83 -24.18
CA PHE A 226 4.18 -5.05 -23.51
C PHE A 226 5.54 -5.10 -24.23
N LYS A 227 5.60 -5.57 -25.48
CA LYS A 227 6.82 -5.69 -26.29
C LYS A 227 7.87 -6.63 -25.69
N ILE A 228 7.46 -7.59 -24.89
CA ILE A 228 8.30 -8.66 -24.38
C ILE A 228 8.14 -9.84 -25.34
N ASN A 229 9.12 -10.04 -26.23
CA ASN A 229 9.05 -11.09 -27.25
C ASN A 229 9.72 -12.40 -26.82
N ASN A 230 10.66 -12.33 -25.87
CA ASN A 230 11.38 -13.47 -25.36
C ASN A 230 11.50 -13.39 -23.84
N ALA A 231 10.93 -14.34 -23.12
CA ALA A 231 11.00 -14.43 -21.66
C ALA A 231 10.64 -15.83 -21.14
N GLU A 232 11.14 -16.15 -19.96
CA GLU A 232 10.68 -17.25 -19.13
C GLU A 232 9.79 -16.67 -18.03
N VAL A 233 8.54 -17.13 -17.97
CA VAL A 233 7.52 -16.70 -17.00
C VAL A 233 7.21 -17.85 -16.08
N LEU A 234 7.59 -17.76 -14.81
CA LEU A 234 7.31 -18.76 -13.78
C LEU A 234 6.22 -18.26 -12.83
N ILE A 235 5.11 -18.96 -12.74
CA ILE A 235 3.94 -18.62 -11.93
C ILE A 235 3.84 -19.61 -10.78
N ARG A 236 3.81 -19.09 -9.53
CA ARG A 236 3.82 -19.89 -8.30
C ARG A 236 2.56 -19.76 -7.46
N SER A 237 1.57 -19.01 -7.92
CA SER A 237 0.25 -18.85 -7.30
C SER A 237 -0.81 -18.81 -8.39
N ASP A 238 -2.04 -19.22 -8.10
CA ASP A 238 -3.14 -18.98 -9.04
C ASP A 238 -3.44 -17.48 -9.10
N VAL A 239 -3.36 -16.90 -10.29
CA VAL A 239 -3.35 -15.46 -10.52
C VAL A 239 -4.23 -15.09 -11.71
N GLU A 240 -4.73 -13.86 -11.70
CA GLU A 240 -5.51 -13.29 -12.78
C GLU A 240 -4.64 -12.55 -13.81
N VAL A 241 -5.24 -12.16 -14.92
CA VAL A 241 -4.59 -11.34 -15.97
C VAL A 241 -4.07 -10.02 -15.40
N ASP A 242 -4.84 -9.38 -14.50
CA ASP A 242 -4.44 -8.12 -13.87
C ASP A 242 -3.17 -8.28 -13.03
N ASP A 243 -2.99 -9.43 -12.35
CA ASP A 243 -1.79 -9.72 -11.57
C ASP A 243 -0.54 -9.90 -12.45
N LEU A 244 -0.72 -10.49 -13.64
CA LEU A 244 0.36 -10.61 -14.63
C LEU A 244 0.75 -9.22 -15.16
N ILE A 245 -0.24 -8.38 -15.50
CA ILE A 245 -0.03 -7.00 -15.95
C ILE A 245 0.69 -6.19 -14.85
N ASP A 246 0.21 -6.26 -13.60
CA ASP A 246 0.82 -5.58 -12.45
C ASP A 246 2.29 -5.99 -12.26
N THR A 247 2.59 -7.28 -12.48
CA THR A 247 3.97 -7.80 -12.39
C THR A 247 4.86 -7.28 -13.52
N ILE A 248 4.33 -7.21 -14.76
CA ILE A 248 5.08 -6.68 -15.92
C ILE A 248 5.38 -5.20 -15.75
N GLU A 249 4.40 -4.42 -15.27
CA GLU A 249 4.58 -2.99 -15.02
C GLU A 249 5.55 -2.71 -13.87
N GLY A 250 5.59 -3.56 -12.83
CA GLY A 250 6.54 -3.50 -11.73
C GLY A 250 6.44 -2.25 -10.84
N ASN A 251 5.38 -1.45 -10.98
CA ASN A 251 5.19 -0.17 -10.30
C ASN A 251 4.10 -0.19 -9.22
N LYS A 252 3.53 -1.36 -8.93
CA LYS A 252 2.43 -1.51 -7.97
C LYS A 252 2.93 -1.63 -6.54
N ILE A 253 2.21 -0.99 -5.63
CA ILE A 253 2.42 -1.08 -4.19
C ILE A 253 1.27 -1.87 -3.58
N TYR A 254 1.61 -2.95 -2.89
CA TYR A 254 0.66 -3.79 -2.16
C TYR A 254 0.65 -3.36 -0.71
N MET A 255 -0.52 -2.95 -0.21
CA MET A 255 -0.65 -2.31 1.09
C MET A 255 -1.84 -2.89 1.86
N PRO A 256 -1.68 -3.21 3.15
CA PRO A 256 -2.81 -3.59 3.98
C PRO A 256 -3.75 -2.40 4.19
N ALA A 257 -5.03 -2.68 4.25
CA ALA A 257 -6.06 -1.71 4.60
C ALA A 257 -7.01 -2.29 5.65
N LEU A 258 -7.55 -1.42 6.51
CA LEU A 258 -8.71 -1.71 7.34
C LEU A 258 -9.90 -0.93 6.81
N ILE A 259 -11.05 -1.57 6.74
CA ILE A 259 -12.31 -0.99 6.30
C ILE A 259 -13.18 -0.75 7.53
N VAL A 260 -13.49 0.51 7.80
CA VAL A 260 -14.24 0.89 8.99
C VAL A 260 -15.47 1.69 8.59
N PHE A 261 -16.66 1.26 9.04
CA PHE A 261 -17.86 2.08 8.96
C PHE A 261 -17.98 2.94 10.21
N ASN A 262 -18.11 4.24 10.00
CA ASN A 262 -18.29 5.24 11.04
C ASN A 262 -19.74 5.72 11.12
N LYS A 263 -20.11 6.41 12.21
CA LYS A 263 -21.42 6.99 12.51
C LYS A 263 -22.49 5.95 12.86
N ILE A 264 -22.10 4.82 13.47
CA ILE A 264 -23.06 3.81 13.90
C ILE A 264 -23.98 4.28 15.02
N ASP A 265 -23.60 5.33 15.74
CA ASP A 265 -24.39 5.94 16.83
C ASP A 265 -25.73 6.55 16.36
N ILE A 266 -25.82 6.89 15.10
CA ILE A 266 -27.03 7.48 14.49
C ILE A 266 -27.65 6.58 13.42
N ALA A 267 -27.09 5.37 13.20
CA ALA A 267 -27.55 4.44 12.19
C ALA A 267 -28.63 3.49 12.74
N ASP A 268 -29.68 3.27 11.96
CA ASP A 268 -30.65 2.22 12.20
C ASP A 268 -30.17 0.86 11.69
N SER A 269 -30.80 -0.23 12.16
CA SER A 269 -30.44 -1.59 11.76
C SER A 269 -30.47 -1.81 10.23
N GLY A 270 -31.45 -1.19 9.54
CA GLY A 270 -31.57 -1.31 8.10
C GLY A 270 -30.44 -0.63 7.33
N SER A 271 -29.91 0.47 7.83
CA SER A 271 -28.73 1.14 7.26
C SER A 271 -27.47 0.30 7.46
N ILE A 272 -27.31 -0.31 8.62
CA ILE A 272 -26.21 -1.22 8.92
C ILE A 272 -26.22 -2.44 8.00
N GLU A 273 -27.37 -3.07 7.81
CA GLU A 273 -27.52 -4.22 6.91
C GLU A 273 -27.20 -3.86 5.45
N ARG A 274 -27.73 -2.72 4.97
CA ARG A 274 -27.41 -2.20 3.63
C ARG A 274 -25.92 -1.96 3.45
N ALA A 275 -25.25 -1.41 4.46
CA ALA A 275 -23.82 -1.15 4.42
C ALA A 275 -23.02 -2.45 4.34
N ARG A 276 -23.36 -3.46 5.15
CA ARG A 276 -22.74 -4.79 5.12
C ARG A 276 -22.97 -5.53 3.80
N ALA A 277 -24.11 -5.33 3.16
CA ALA A 277 -24.40 -5.94 1.87
C ALA A 277 -23.47 -5.42 0.74
N VAL A 278 -22.90 -4.23 0.88
CA VAL A 278 -21.95 -3.66 -0.10
C VAL A 278 -20.53 -4.16 0.16
N VAL A 279 -20.10 -4.12 1.41
CA VAL A 279 -18.80 -4.63 1.85
C VAL A 279 -18.87 -4.99 3.33
N GLU A 280 -18.33 -6.16 3.71
CA GLU A 280 -18.18 -6.52 5.11
C GLU A 280 -17.01 -5.70 5.69
N PRO A 281 -17.26 -4.82 6.70
CA PRO A 281 -16.21 -4.02 7.31
C PRO A 281 -15.38 -4.85 8.28
N ASP A 282 -14.11 -4.47 8.48
CA ASP A 282 -13.29 -5.02 9.57
C ASP A 282 -13.83 -4.57 10.94
N LEU A 283 -14.43 -3.38 11.03
CA LEU A 283 -15.03 -2.86 12.26
C LEU A 283 -16.08 -1.77 11.96
N MET A 284 -17.04 -1.66 12.87
CA MET A 284 -18.03 -0.58 12.90
C MET A 284 -17.80 0.27 14.15
N ILE A 285 -17.76 1.61 13.99
CA ILE A 285 -17.41 2.54 15.06
C ILE A 285 -18.31 3.76 15.13
N SER A 286 -18.31 4.41 16.28
CA SER A 286 -18.65 5.82 16.37
C SER A 286 -17.44 6.61 16.86
N ALA A 287 -16.86 7.42 15.97
CA ALA A 287 -15.77 8.31 16.32
C ALA A 287 -16.20 9.38 17.34
N THR A 288 -17.46 9.82 17.28
CA THR A 288 -18.04 10.83 18.18
C THR A 288 -18.26 10.28 19.57
N GLN A 289 -18.90 9.11 19.67
CA GLN A 289 -19.21 8.44 20.94
C GLN A 289 -18.01 7.62 21.46
N LYS A 290 -16.93 7.53 20.68
CA LYS A 290 -15.75 6.70 20.95
C LYS A 290 -16.07 5.21 21.08
N THR A 291 -17.14 4.73 20.46
CA THR A 291 -17.54 3.31 20.45
C THR A 291 -16.52 2.53 19.63
N ASP A 292 -16.02 1.43 20.21
CA ASP A 292 -15.07 0.48 19.61
C ASP A 292 -13.72 1.07 19.16
N ILE A 293 -13.36 2.27 19.63
CA ILE A 293 -12.05 2.87 19.32
C ILE A 293 -10.88 2.06 19.88
N ASN A 294 -11.03 1.43 21.06
CA ASN A 294 -9.97 0.57 21.60
C ASN A 294 -9.81 -0.72 20.77
N VAL A 295 -10.92 -1.30 20.30
CA VAL A 295 -10.89 -2.45 19.38
C VAL A 295 -10.20 -2.05 18.07
N LEU A 296 -10.46 -0.85 17.56
CA LEU A 296 -9.77 -0.33 16.37
C LEU A 296 -8.25 -0.19 16.60
N LYS A 297 -7.82 0.28 17.78
CA LYS A 297 -6.38 0.34 18.14
C LYS A 297 -5.73 -1.04 18.12
N ASP A 298 -6.41 -2.05 18.65
CA ASP A 298 -5.95 -3.44 18.61
C ASP A 298 -5.82 -3.94 17.16
N LEU A 299 -6.85 -3.74 16.35
CA LEU A 299 -6.83 -4.13 14.92
C LEU A 299 -5.72 -3.44 14.13
N LEU A 300 -5.47 -2.14 14.39
CA LEU A 300 -4.37 -1.40 13.78
C LEU A 300 -3.02 -2.03 14.15
N TYR A 301 -2.81 -2.31 15.43
CA TYR A 301 -1.58 -2.92 15.94
C TYR A 301 -1.33 -4.30 15.30
N ASP A 302 -2.35 -5.15 15.28
CA ASP A 302 -2.26 -6.52 14.75
C ASP A 302 -2.07 -6.53 13.22
N ARG A 303 -2.77 -5.66 12.48
CA ARG A 303 -2.66 -5.56 11.02
C ARG A 303 -1.28 -5.01 10.59
N LEU A 304 -0.66 -4.14 11.39
CA LEU A 304 0.71 -3.67 11.19
C LEU A 304 1.76 -4.75 11.52
N ARG A 305 1.32 -5.89 12.10
CA ARG A 305 2.15 -7.05 12.43
C ARG A 305 3.33 -6.69 13.32
N PHE A 306 3.10 -5.85 14.31
CA PHE A 306 4.13 -5.51 15.28
C PHE A 306 4.50 -6.70 16.16
N ILE A 307 5.76 -6.73 16.54
CA ILE A 307 6.34 -7.60 17.54
C ILE A 307 7.18 -6.77 18.51
N ARG A 308 7.25 -7.22 19.76
CA ARG A 308 8.05 -6.61 20.82
C ARG A 308 9.31 -7.42 21.00
N VAL A 309 10.47 -6.77 20.90
CA VAL A 309 11.77 -7.40 21.17
C VAL A 309 12.39 -6.67 22.36
N TYR A 310 12.66 -7.40 23.43
CA TYR A 310 13.28 -6.86 24.62
C TYR A 310 14.79 -6.93 24.52
N LEU A 311 15.47 -5.85 24.87
CA LEU A 311 16.92 -5.80 24.80
C LEU A 311 17.52 -6.17 26.15
N LYS A 312 18.62 -6.92 26.11
CA LYS A 312 19.38 -7.33 27.28
C LYS A 312 20.85 -6.95 27.12
N GLU A 313 21.36 -6.20 28.07
CA GLU A 313 22.80 -5.96 28.15
C GLU A 313 23.52 -7.18 28.74
N HIS A 314 24.78 -7.38 28.35
CA HIS A 314 25.59 -8.48 28.88
C HIS A 314 25.74 -8.37 30.39
N GLY A 315 25.45 -9.47 31.10
CA GLY A 315 25.53 -9.53 32.55
C GLY A 315 24.41 -8.87 33.33
N LYS A 316 23.43 -8.23 32.65
CA LYS A 316 22.26 -7.61 33.30
C LYS A 316 20.98 -8.41 33.02
N GLN A 317 19.91 -8.08 33.74
CA GLN A 317 18.56 -8.55 33.42
C GLN A 317 18.05 -7.83 32.17
N ALA A 318 17.11 -8.46 31.45
CA ALA A 318 16.45 -7.83 30.32
C ALA A 318 15.59 -6.67 30.78
N ASP A 319 15.61 -5.58 30.00
CA ASP A 319 14.64 -4.48 30.17
C ASP A 319 13.30 -4.93 29.61
N MET A 320 12.35 -5.24 30.50
CA MET A 320 11.00 -5.67 30.14
C MET A 320 10.00 -4.51 30.09
N GLU A 321 10.43 -3.30 30.44
CA GLU A 321 9.54 -2.14 30.47
C GLU A 321 9.42 -1.47 29.10
N VAL A 322 10.52 -1.39 28.33
CA VAL A 322 10.56 -0.67 27.06
C VAL A 322 11.01 -1.60 25.92
N PRO A 323 10.08 -2.32 25.27
CA PRO A 323 10.42 -3.15 24.14
C PRO A 323 10.81 -2.31 22.90
N LEU A 324 11.71 -2.84 22.11
CA LEU A 324 11.93 -2.37 20.75
C LEU A 324 10.80 -2.91 19.86
N ILE A 325 10.04 -2.01 19.25
CA ILE A 325 8.95 -2.40 18.34
C ILE A 325 9.54 -2.75 16.98
N MET A 326 9.30 -3.96 16.54
CA MET A 326 9.71 -4.50 15.25
C MET A 326 8.48 -5.01 14.49
N ARG A 327 8.67 -5.52 13.28
CA ARG A 327 7.61 -6.18 12.50
C ARG A 327 7.89 -7.66 12.37
N ARG A 328 6.83 -8.46 12.33
CA ARG A 328 6.95 -9.90 12.09
C ARG A 328 7.75 -10.18 10.80
N GLY A 329 8.74 -11.05 10.90
CA GLY A 329 9.65 -11.40 9.81
C GLY A 329 10.92 -10.57 9.75
N GLN A 330 11.03 -9.50 10.54
CA GLN A 330 12.29 -8.78 10.69
C GLN A 330 13.30 -9.62 11.48
N THR A 331 14.56 -9.40 11.17
CA THR A 331 15.68 -10.23 11.60
C THR A 331 16.54 -9.52 12.66
N ILE A 332 17.50 -10.25 13.25
CA ILE A 332 18.54 -9.64 14.11
C ILE A 332 19.26 -8.51 13.37
N GLY A 333 19.48 -8.65 12.06
CA GLY A 333 20.08 -7.60 11.25
C GLY A 333 19.27 -6.30 11.26
N ASP A 334 17.95 -6.42 11.09
CA ASP A 334 17.03 -5.26 11.14
C ASP A 334 17.03 -4.61 12.54
N VAL A 335 17.12 -5.41 13.61
CA VAL A 335 17.28 -4.88 14.99
C VAL A 335 18.57 -4.08 15.09
N CYS A 336 19.69 -4.65 14.62
CA CYS A 336 20.97 -3.95 14.64
C CYS A 336 20.93 -2.63 13.87
N GLU A 337 20.32 -2.60 12.68
CA GLU A 337 20.14 -1.38 11.87
C GLU A 337 19.31 -0.32 12.59
N LYS A 338 18.22 -0.74 13.24
CA LYS A 338 17.32 0.15 13.98
C LYS A 338 18.00 0.77 15.19
N LEU A 339 18.85 0.01 15.88
CA LEU A 339 19.63 0.52 17.01
C LEU A 339 20.76 1.46 16.54
N HIS A 340 21.65 0.98 15.69
CA HIS A 340 22.71 1.79 15.10
C HIS A 340 23.40 1.04 13.95
N LYS A 341 23.69 1.73 12.85
CA LYS A 341 24.35 1.15 11.66
C LYS A 341 25.66 0.40 11.94
N ASN A 342 26.40 0.82 12.96
CA ASN A 342 27.66 0.16 13.34
C ASN A 342 27.45 -1.21 13.96
N PHE A 343 26.29 -1.52 14.54
CA PHE A 343 26.01 -2.83 15.11
C PHE A 343 26.03 -3.94 14.05
N VAL A 344 25.54 -3.66 12.84
CA VAL A 344 25.61 -4.62 11.73
C VAL A 344 27.07 -4.94 11.35
N LYS A 345 27.92 -3.90 11.23
CA LYS A 345 29.33 -4.05 10.84
C LYS A 345 30.17 -4.77 11.89
N ASN A 346 29.89 -4.51 13.16
CA ASN A 346 30.64 -5.00 14.29
C ASN A 346 30.01 -6.25 14.93
N PHE A 347 28.95 -6.80 14.34
CA PHE A 347 28.26 -7.97 14.87
C PHE A 347 29.17 -9.18 15.00
N LYS A 348 29.20 -9.80 16.16
CA LYS A 348 29.90 -11.07 16.42
C LYS A 348 28.91 -12.22 16.54
N PHE A 349 27.97 -12.11 17.45
CA PHE A 349 26.90 -13.06 17.67
C PHE A 349 25.81 -12.40 18.51
N ALA A 350 24.64 -13.03 18.56
CA ALA A 350 23.57 -12.68 19.47
C ALA A 350 23.19 -13.88 20.34
N ARG A 351 22.66 -13.63 21.52
CA ARG A 351 21.94 -14.63 22.31
C ARG A 351 20.47 -14.27 22.36
N VAL A 352 19.63 -15.27 22.16
CA VAL A 352 18.17 -15.06 22.10
C VAL A 352 17.49 -15.98 23.08
N TRP A 353 16.51 -15.43 23.81
CA TRP A 353 15.57 -16.16 24.67
C TRP A 353 14.17 -15.85 24.15
N GLY A 354 13.34 -16.85 23.95
CA GLY A 354 11.98 -16.69 23.48
C GLY A 354 11.54 -17.77 22.51
N LYS A 355 10.47 -17.45 21.77
CA LYS A 355 9.79 -18.44 20.90
C LYS A 355 10.52 -18.69 19.58
N SER A 356 11.42 -17.79 19.15
CA SER A 356 12.14 -17.93 17.88
C SER A 356 13.30 -18.92 17.94
N VAL A 357 13.69 -19.40 19.12
CA VAL A 357 14.85 -20.27 19.33
C VAL A 357 14.45 -21.59 20.00
N LYS A 358 15.29 -22.62 19.81
CA LYS A 358 15.03 -23.97 20.35
C LYS A 358 15.25 -24.08 21.87
N PHE A 359 16.17 -23.29 22.42
CA PHE A 359 16.45 -23.26 23.84
C PHE A 359 16.83 -21.84 24.30
N PRO A 360 16.54 -21.47 25.56
CA PRO A 360 16.84 -20.13 26.08
C PRO A 360 18.33 -19.81 26.04
N GLY A 361 18.69 -18.60 25.57
CA GLY A 361 20.07 -18.14 25.48
C GLY A 361 20.84 -18.72 24.30
N GLN A 362 20.14 -19.26 23.29
CA GLN A 362 20.76 -19.82 22.09
C GLN A 362 21.65 -18.80 21.40
N LYS A 363 22.91 -19.18 21.15
CA LYS A 363 23.87 -18.34 20.44
C LYS A 363 23.61 -18.42 18.93
N LEU A 364 23.44 -17.29 18.30
CA LEU A 364 23.20 -17.13 16.88
C LEU A 364 24.31 -16.30 16.23
N LEU A 365 24.88 -16.83 15.16
CA LEU A 365 26.01 -16.21 14.44
C LEU A 365 25.54 -15.46 13.19
N LYS A 366 24.29 -15.65 12.78
CA LYS A 366 23.74 -15.08 11.54
C LYS A 366 22.75 -13.96 11.85
N LEU A 367 22.89 -12.84 11.16
CA LEU A 367 21.97 -11.71 11.22
C LEU A 367 20.56 -12.02 10.61
N THR A 368 20.45 -13.11 9.83
CA THR A 368 19.22 -13.46 9.10
C THR A 368 18.17 -14.19 9.94
N HIS A 369 18.42 -14.40 11.24
CA HIS A 369 17.43 -15.03 12.12
C HIS A 369 16.25 -14.11 12.35
N ALA A 370 15.03 -14.59 12.05
CA ALA A 370 13.80 -13.83 12.21
C ALA A 370 13.35 -13.83 13.68
N MET A 371 13.06 -12.65 14.21
CA MET A 371 12.57 -12.45 15.58
C MET A 371 11.08 -12.74 15.70
N GLN A 372 10.64 -13.15 16.88
CA GLN A 372 9.24 -13.33 17.24
C GLN A 372 8.84 -12.40 18.40
N ASP A 373 7.52 -12.27 18.63
CA ASP A 373 7.01 -11.43 19.71
C ASP A 373 7.44 -11.94 21.06
N GLU A 374 7.89 -11.01 21.90
CA GLU A 374 8.41 -11.23 23.26
C GLU A 374 9.78 -11.93 23.30
N ASP A 375 10.51 -11.98 22.18
CA ASP A 375 11.91 -12.43 22.24
C ASP A 375 12.79 -11.43 23.00
N ILE A 376 13.73 -11.97 23.78
CA ILE A 376 14.78 -11.18 24.44
C ILE A 376 16.07 -11.36 23.64
N LEU A 377 16.74 -10.26 23.32
CA LEU A 377 17.93 -10.22 22.49
C LEU A 377 19.10 -9.58 23.23
N GLU A 378 20.22 -10.32 23.35
CA GLU A 378 21.52 -9.83 23.82
C GLU A 378 22.47 -9.78 22.62
N LEU A 379 22.92 -8.57 22.25
CA LEU A 379 23.85 -8.37 21.12
C LEU A 379 25.29 -8.33 21.62
N HIS A 380 26.16 -9.07 20.95
CA HIS A 380 27.61 -9.03 21.15
C HIS A 380 28.28 -8.46 19.90
N VAL A 381 28.90 -7.29 20.05
CA VAL A 381 29.62 -6.57 18.99
C VAL A 381 31.11 -6.53 19.29
N LYS A 382 31.93 -6.20 18.27
CA LYS A 382 33.37 -5.97 18.41
C LYS A 382 33.65 -4.64 19.08
#